data_e6348bf9018ca8a48255b2585d612735
#
_entry.id   e6348bf9018ca8a48255b2585d612735
#
_cell.length_a   1.000
_cell.length_b   1.000
_cell.length_c   1.000
_cell.angle_alpha   90.00
_cell.angle_beta   90.00
_cell.angle_gamma   90.00
#
_symmetry.space_group_name_H-M   'P 1'
#
loop_
_entity.id
_entity.type
_entity.pdbx_description
1 polymer ?
#
loop_
_entity_poly.entity_id
_entity_poly.type
_entity_poly.pdbx_seq_one_letter_code
_entity_poly.pdbx_strand_id
1 'polypeptide(L)'
;MISLYEEATCSDGLQNQGETSPDRGGPCQLLDERALIPHVIQWARGFPVRPGGEGTGTWSAVAYVENPNQGAGVRAVPYRFRFYDERNVIVAEKEGVTYLMPEGVTPVYEGSVETGNRVVARTFFEFMAPLVWERLPNPIVHITVNGKAITGANSEPRVIAVAENTDVRAL
;
A
#
# COMPACT_ATOMS: atom_id res chain seq x y z
N MET A 1 -43.96 -9.16 22.61
CA MET A 1 -43.43 -8.18 21.64
C MET A 1 -42.47 -8.95 20.74
N ILE A 2 -42.89 -9.29 19.52
CA ILE A 2 -42.04 -10.00 18.55
C ILE A 2 -41.19 -8.92 17.92
N SER A 3 -39.89 -8.88 18.24
CA SER A 3 -38.93 -8.05 17.49
C SER A 3 -38.80 -8.69 16.12
N LEU A 4 -39.34 -8.07 15.09
CA LEU A 4 -39.03 -8.41 13.70
C LEU A 4 -37.55 -8.06 13.50
N TYR A 5 -36.72 -9.08 13.46
CA TYR A 5 -35.33 -8.93 13.02
C TYR A 5 -35.36 -8.61 11.54
N GLU A 6 -35.04 -7.37 11.20
CA GLU A 6 -34.75 -7.01 9.81
C GLU A 6 -33.26 -7.28 9.56
N GLU A 7 -32.97 -7.97 8.46
CA GLU A 7 -31.59 -8.18 8.04
C GLU A 7 -30.91 -6.82 7.76
N ALA A 8 -29.64 -6.69 8.16
CA ALA A 8 -28.88 -5.49 7.92
C ALA A 8 -28.74 -5.25 6.41
N THR A 9 -29.22 -4.11 5.93
CA THR A 9 -29.14 -3.71 4.53
C THR A 9 -28.02 -2.68 4.38
N CYS A 10 -26.84 -3.14 3.92
CA CYS A 10 -25.69 -2.26 3.72
C CYS A 10 -25.67 -1.63 2.31
N SER A 11 -26.82 -1.32 1.76
CA SER A 11 -26.96 -0.79 0.38
C SER A 11 -28.28 -0.06 0.15
N ASP A 12 -28.96 0.38 1.21
CA ASP A 12 -30.25 1.09 1.12
C ASP A 12 -30.11 2.61 1.21
N GLY A 13 -28.89 3.11 1.45
CA GLY A 13 -28.60 4.54 1.57
C GLY A 13 -29.07 5.15 2.89
N LEU A 14 -29.52 4.34 3.87
CA LEU A 14 -30.00 4.79 5.17
C LEU A 14 -29.02 4.39 6.27
N GLN A 15 -28.84 5.26 7.25
CA GLN A 15 -28.10 4.89 8.45
C GLN A 15 -29.02 4.17 9.44
N ASN A 16 -28.95 2.85 9.48
CA ASN A 16 -29.77 2.01 10.33
C ASN A 16 -28.93 0.87 10.98
N GLN A 17 -29.56 -0.02 11.75
CA GLN A 17 -29.02 -1.29 12.25
C GLN A 17 -27.59 -1.25 12.85
N GLY A 18 -27.18 -0.12 13.44
CA GLY A 18 -25.89 0.05 14.08
C GLY A 18 -24.79 0.56 13.17
N GLU A 19 -25.12 0.99 11.98
CA GLU A 19 -24.21 1.69 11.07
C GLU A 19 -23.71 3.02 11.64
N THR A 20 -22.49 3.38 11.35
CA THR A 20 -21.88 4.66 11.77
C THR A 20 -22.14 5.78 10.76
N SER A 21 -22.44 5.42 9.52
CA SER A 21 -22.93 6.28 8.44
C SER A 21 -23.69 5.42 7.43
N PRO A 22 -24.48 6.00 6.51
CA PRO A 22 -25.25 5.21 5.55
C PRO A 22 -24.41 4.15 4.86
N ASP A 23 -24.86 2.88 4.93
CA ASP A 23 -24.22 1.69 4.36
C ASP A 23 -22.77 1.45 4.81
N ARG A 24 -22.36 1.98 5.98
CA ARG A 24 -20.98 1.88 6.46
C ARG A 24 -20.89 1.63 7.97
N GLY A 25 -19.93 0.82 8.37
CA GLY A 25 -19.71 0.45 9.77
C GLY A 25 -20.73 -0.58 10.26
N GLY A 26 -20.83 -0.79 11.58
CA GLY A 26 -21.70 -1.80 12.16
C GLY A 26 -21.49 -3.16 11.51
N PRO A 27 -22.55 -3.81 10.97
CA PRO A 27 -22.45 -5.11 10.32
C PRO A 27 -21.88 -5.04 8.89
N CYS A 28 -21.73 -3.84 8.30
CA CYS A 28 -21.40 -3.66 6.91
C CYS A 28 -19.95 -3.98 6.57
N GLN A 29 -19.72 -4.41 5.32
CA GLN A 29 -18.39 -4.65 4.77
C GLN A 29 -17.60 -3.36 4.64
N LEU A 30 -18.25 -2.29 4.19
CA LEU A 30 -17.64 -0.97 4.10
C LEU A 30 -17.56 -0.33 5.48
N LEU A 31 -16.42 0.29 5.77
CA LEU A 31 -16.16 0.95 7.04
C LEU A 31 -16.28 2.48 6.89
N ASP A 32 -16.68 3.13 7.97
CA ASP A 32 -16.67 4.59 8.04
C ASP A 32 -15.25 5.07 8.36
N GLU A 33 -14.68 5.86 7.47
CA GLU A 33 -13.33 6.42 7.62
C GLU A 33 -13.15 7.20 8.94
N ARG A 34 -14.21 7.87 9.41
CA ARG A 34 -14.19 8.64 10.66
C ARG A 34 -14.02 7.78 11.92
N ALA A 35 -14.32 6.50 11.82
CA ALA A 35 -14.14 5.53 12.90
C ALA A 35 -12.76 4.86 12.89
N LEU A 36 -11.90 5.19 11.94
CA LEU A 36 -10.58 4.60 11.75
C LEU A 36 -9.48 5.56 12.16
N ILE A 37 -8.36 4.98 12.57
CA ILE A 37 -7.12 5.73 12.77
C ILE A 37 -6.55 6.05 11.37
N PRO A 38 -6.19 7.32 11.08
CA PRO A 38 -5.62 7.66 9.79
C PRO A 38 -4.36 6.85 9.45
N HIS A 39 -4.24 6.44 8.20
CA HIS A 39 -3.01 5.84 7.69
C HIS A 39 -1.88 6.88 7.65
N VAL A 40 -0.63 6.40 7.65
CA VAL A 40 0.56 7.26 7.62
C VAL A 40 1.47 6.83 6.48
N ILE A 41 1.84 7.76 5.62
CA ILE A 41 2.96 7.56 4.69
C ILE A 41 4.22 7.86 5.50
N GLN A 42 4.90 6.83 5.98
CA GLN A 42 6.09 6.97 6.81
C GLN A 42 7.22 7.64 6.03
N TRP A 43 7.43 7.23 4.79
CA TRP A 43 8.38 7.84 3.86
C TRP A 43 8.14 7.36 2.42
N ALA A 44 8.65 8.15 1.46
CA ALA A 44 8.78 7.76 0.06
C ALA A 44 10.17 8.13 -0.44
N ARG A 45 10.85 7.21 -1.14
CA ARG A 45 12.22 7.42 -1.63
C ARG A 45 12.42 6.84 -3.01
N GLY A 46 13.19 7.54 -3.83
CA GLY A 46 13.71 7.06 -5.09
C GLY A 46 15.14 6.55 -4.95
N PHE A 47 15.48 5.56 -5.74
CA PHE A 47 16.81 4.93 -5.79
C PHE A 47 17.25 4.80 -7.24
N PRO A 48 18.49 5.19 -7.60
CA PRO A 48 19.02 4.92 -8.93
C PRO A 48 19.20 3.41 -9.10
N VAL A 49 18.84 2.88 -10.27
CA VAL A 49 18.91 1.43 -10.54
C VAL A 49 20.36 0.95 -10.66
N ARG A 50 21.30 1.84 -11.02
CA ARG A 50 22.73 1.52 -11.07
C ARG A 50 23.51 2.29 -10.03
N PRO A 51 24.38 1.63 -9.23
CA PRO A 51 25.30 2.31 -8.34
C PRO A 51 26.28 3.20 -9.13
N GLY A 52 26.48 4.40 -8.63
CA GLY A 52 27.33 5.38 -9.30
C GLY A 52 26.58 6.40 -10.15
N GLY A 53 25.31 6.31 -10.16
CA GLY A 53 24.17 7.12 -10.56
C GLY A 53 24.30 8.46 -11.26
N GLU A 54 25.43 8.81 -11.80
CA GLU A 54 25.50 9.95 -12.72
C GLU A 54 24.88 9.51 -14.05
N GLY A 55 23.61 9.88 -14.27
CA GLY A 55 23.02 9.93 -15.59
C GLY A 55 22.46 8.64 -16.18
N THR A 56 22.14 7.61 -15.39
CA THR A 56 21.55 6.38 -15.96
C THR A 56 20.09 6.50 -16.35
N GLY A 57 19.40 7.54 -15.95
CA GLY A 57 18.02 7.81 -16.31
C GLY A 57 16.96 6.84 -15.78
N THR A 58 17.35 5.75 -15.13
CA THR A 58 16.42 4.75 -14.61
C THR A 58 16.44 4.71 -13.08
N TRP A 59 15.27 4.84 -12.48
CA TRP A 59 15.06 4.90 -11.03
C TRP A 59 14.01 3.89 -10.60
N SER A 60 14.10 3.51 -9.33
CA SER A 60 13.03 2.80 -8.63
C SER A 60 12.52 3.65 -7.48
N ALA A 61 11.29 3.44 -7.06
CA ALA A 61 10.72 4.11 -5.90
C ALA A 61 10.08 3.13 -4.94
N VAL A 62 10.13 3.48 -3.66
CA VAL A 62 9.43 2.75 -2.60
C VAL A 62 8.75 3.77 -1.70
N ALA A 63 7.51 3.49 -1.31
CA ALA A 63 6.82 4.15 -0.22
C ALA A 63 6.42 3.13 0.84
N TYR A 64 6.56 3.46 2.11
CA TYR A 64 6.02 2.69 3.22
C TYR A 64 4.76 3.37 3.74
N VAL A 65 3.64 2.65 3.63
CA VAL A 65 2.34 3.13 4.10
C VAL A 65 1.90 2.28 5.28
N GLU A 66 1.77 2.89 6.44
CA GLU A 66 1.30 2.25 7.66
C GLU A 66 -0.21 2.37 7.80
N ASN A 67 -0.86 1.24 8.04
CA ASN A 67 -2.24 1.15 8.44
C ASN A 67 -2.32 0.60 9.86
N PRO A 68 -2.68 1.40 10.87
CA PRO A 68 -2.75 0.95 12.26
C PRO A 68 -4.04 0.19 12.59
N ASN A 69 -4.98 0.07 11.66
CA ASN A 69 -6.31 -0.46 11.93
C ASN A 69 -6.35 -1.98 11.79
N GLN A 70 -6.70 -2.68 12.86
CA GLN A 70 -6.96 -4.13 12.85
C GLN A 70 -8.24 -4.44 12.07
N GLY A 71 -8.17 -5.44 11.19
CA GLY A 71 -9.33 -5.91 10.45
C GLY A 71 -9.92 -4.91 9.44
N ALA A 72 -9.25 -3.78 9.22
CA ALA A 72 -9.64 -2.79 8.23
C ALA A 72 -8.51 -2.61 7.20
N GLY A 73 -8.85 -2.70 5.94
CA GLY A 73 -7.89 -2.54 4.85
C GLY A 73 -8.52 -1.93 3.60
N VAL A 74 -7.71 -1.75 2.58
CA VAL A 74 -8.13 -1.22 1.28
C VAL A 74 -7.71 -2.21 0.21
N ARG A 75 -8.67 -2.72 -0.60
CA ARG A 75 -8.37 -3.73 -1.63
C ARG A 75 -7.65 -3.15 -2.83
N ALA A 76 -8.02 -1.95 -3.23
CA ALA A 76 -7.42 -1.29 -4.38
C ALA A 76 -7.54 0.21 -4.23
N VAL A 77 -6.43 0.91 -4.44
CA VAL A 77 -6.38 2.36 -4.49
C VAL A 77 -5.33 2.80 -5.50
N PRO A 78 -5.68 3.71 -6.42
CA PRO A 78 -4.72 4.28 -7.33
C PRO A 78 -3.74 5.18 -6.58
N TYR A 79 -2.48 5.11 -6.96
CA TYR A 79 -1.43 5.93 -6.40
C TYR A 79 -0.56 6.53 -7.49
N ARG A 80 0.26 7.53 -7.09
CA ARG A 80 1.25 8.17 -7.94
C ARG A 80 2.54 8.40 -7.16
N PHE A 81 3.66 8.09 -7.79
CA PHE A 81 4.98 8.61 -7.45
C PHE A 81 5.31 9.79 -8.34
N ARG A 82 5.84 10.87 -7.75
CA ARG A 82 6.42 12.00 -8.46
C ARG A 82 7.89 12.12 -8.10
N PHE A 83 8.70 12.28 -9.11
CA PHE A 83 10.14 12.45 -8.98
C PHE A 83 10.51 13.90 -9.32
N TYR A 84 11.27 14.53 -8.46
CA TYR A 84 11.67 15.93 -8.59
C TYR A 84 13.19 16.05 -8.62
N ASP A 85 13.70 16.96 -9.43
CA ASP A 85 15.10 17.37 -9.39
C ASP A 85 15.38 18.38 -8.25
N GLU A 86 16.63 18.85 -8.16
CA GLU A 86 17.07 19.84 -7.17
C GLU A 86 16.35 21.19 -7.29
N ARG A 87 15.81 21.49 -8.47
CA ARG A 87 15.06 22.72 -8.75
C ARG A 87 13.57 22.59 -8.49
N ASN A 88 13.12 21.47 -7.92
CA ASN A 88 11.72 21.13 -7.69
C ASN A 88 10.89 21.01 -8.98
N VAL A 89 11.52 20.66 -10.08
CA VAL A 89 10.81 20.37 -11.32
C VAL A 89 10.53 18.87 -11.40
N ILE A 90 9.30 18.51 -11.77
CA ILE A 90 8.94 17.10 -11.99
C ILE A 90 9.76 16.57 -13.17
N VAL A 91 10.45 15.48 -12.94
CA VAL A 91 11.27 14.79 -13.96
C VAL A 91 10.62 13.51 -14.46
N ALA A 92 9.80 12.89 -13.61
CA ALA A 92 9.00 11.72 -13.98
C ALA A 92 7.80 11.57 -13.03
N GLU A 93 6.77 10.89 -13.51
CA GLU A 93 5.64 10.42 -12.73
C GLU A 93 5.39 8.96 -13.04
N LYS A 94 4.97 8.20 -12.05
CA LYS A 94 4.58 6.81 -12.22
C LYS A 94 3.33 6.52 -11.42
N GLU A 95 2.32 5.96 -12.06
CA GLU A 95 1.04 5.62 -11.48
C GLU A 95 0.87 4.11 -11.41
N GLY A 96 0.11 3.66 -10.44
CA GLY A 96 -0.24 2.27 -10.26
C GLY A 96 -1.45 2.10 -9.34
N VAL A 97 -1.73 0.87 -9.00
CA VAL A 97 -2.77 0.51 -8.04
C VAL A 97 -2.16 -0.36 -6.96
N THR A 98 -2.45 -0.07 -5.71
CA THR A 98 -1.99 -0.84 -4.57
C THR A 98 -3.15 -1.17 -3.64
N TYR A 99 -2.85 -1.91 -2.58
CA TYR A 99 -3.76 -2.25 -1.49
C TYR A 99 -3.14 -1.78 -0.16
N LEU A 100 -3.93 -1.73 0.90
CA LEU A 100 -3.42 -1.57 2.26
C LEU A 100 -3.86 -2.76 3.10
N MET A 101 -2.89 -3.48 3.63
CA MET A 101 -3.14 -4.59 4.56
C MET A 101 -3.69 -4.06 5.88
N PRO A 102 -4.56 -4.83 6.56
CA PRO A 102 -4.90 -4.56 7.96
C PRO A 102 -3.64 -4.62 8.83
N GLU A 103 -3.55 -3.73 9.81
CA GLU A 103 -2.53 -3.73 10.86
C GLU A 103 -1.10 -4.00 10.35
N GLY A 104 -0.46 -2.98 9.81
CA GLY A 104 0.92 -3.13 9.37
C GLY A 104 1.37 -2.11 8.35
N VAL A 105 2.56 -2.35 7.82
CA VAL A 105 3.17 -1.51 6.80
C VAL A 105 3.08 -2.20 5.44
N THR A 106 2.47 -1.51 4.49
CA THR A 106 2.43 -1.94 3.09
C THR A 106 3.53 -1.21 2.32
N PRO A 107 4.54 -1.92 1.81
CA PRO A 107 5.51 -1.33 0.89
C PRO A 107 4.88 -1.22 -0.51
N VAL A 108 4.90 -0.02 -1.07
CA VAL A 108 4.50 0.23 -2.46
C VAL A 108 5.77 0.46 -3.27
N TYR A 109 5.97 -0.33 -4.31
CA TYR A 109 7.19 -0.33 -5.11
C TYR A 109 6.89 -0.04 -6.57
N GLU A 110 7.71 0.82 -7.18
CA GLU A 110 7.79 1.03 -8.62
C GLU A 110 9.21 0.88 -9.12
N GLY A 111 9.37 0.11 -10.17
CA GLY A 111 10.65 -0.11 -10.82
C GLY A 111 10.74 0.52 -12.20
N SER A 112 11.98 0.70 -12.65
CA SER A 112 12.27 1.11 -14.03
C SER A 112 11.58 2.40 -14.48
N VAL A 113 11.62 3.42 -13.62
CA VAL A 113 11.09 4.75 -13.94
C VAL A 113 12.15 5.54 -14.70
N GLU A 114 11.85 5.87 -15.93
CA GLU A 114 12.77 6.63 -16.78
C GLU A 114 12.71 8.13 -16.47
N THR A 115 13.84 8.72 -16.11
CA THR A 115 13.97 10.15 -15.82
C THR A 115 14.80 10.90 -16.85
N GLY A 116 15.14 10.26 -17.98
CA GLY A 116 16.09 10.77 -18.96
C GLY A 116 17.47 10.96 -18.32
N ASN A 117 18.15 12.06 -18.62
CA ASN A 117 19.46 12.39 -18.03
C ASN A 117 19.34 13.25 -16.76
N ARG A 118 18.18 13.23 -16.09
CA ARG A 118 17.92 14.07 -14.91
C ARG A 118 18.07 13.26 -13.63
N VAL A 119 18.77 13.83 -12.67
CA VAL A 119 18.96 13.26 -11.34
C VAL A 119 17.73 13.56 -10.48
N VAL A 120 17.25 12.56 -9.77
CA VAL A 120 16.16 12.71 -8.81
C VAL A 120 16.73 13.15 -7.46
N ALA A 121 16.29 14.30 -6.98
CA ALA A 121 16.63 14.81 -5.65
C ALA A 121 15.58 14.43 -4.60
N ARG A 122 14.30 14.32 -5.01
CA ARG A 122 13.20 13.99 -4.10
C ARG A 122 12.16 13.13 -4.81
N THR A 123 11.52 12.26 -4.02
CA THR A 123 10.41 11.43 -4.47
C THR A 123 9.23 11.66 -3.53
N PHE A 124 8.08 11.84 -4.11
CA PHE A 124 6.82 12.04 -3.41
C PHE A 124 5.83 10.93 -3.78
N PHE A 125 5.02 10.52 -2.82
CA PHE A 125 3.98 9.52 -3.00
C PHE A 125 2.64 10.05 -2.52
N GLU A 126 1.59 9.78 -3.28
CA GLU A 126 0.22 10.13 -2.90
C GLU A 126 -0.78 9.08 -3.40
N PHE A 127 -1.89 8.96 -2.72
CA PHE A 127 -3.07 8.28 -3.26
C PHE A 127 -3.85 9.25 -4.14
N MET A 128 -4.34 8.77 -5.27
CA MET A 128 -5.06 9.58 -6.27
C MET A 128 -6.56 9.58 -6.07
N ALA A 129 -7.08 8.79 -5.13
CA ALA A 129 -8.48 8.71 -4.80
C ALA A 129 -8.66 8.52 -3.29
N PRO A 130 -9.85 8.83 -2.74
CA PRO A 130 -10.20 8.48 -1.37
C PRO A 130 -10.07 6.99 -1.14
N LEU A 131 -9.61 6.62 0.06
CA LEU A 131 -9.47 5.22 0.45
C LEU A 131 -10.85 4.63 0.75
N VAL A 132 -11.18 3.53 0.08
CA VAL A 132 -12.38 2.77 0.38
C VAL A 132 -12.02 1.69 1.39
N TRP A 133 -12.34 1.95 2.65
CA TRP A 133 -12.02 1.06 3.75
C TRP A 133 -13.04 -0.06 3.85
N GLU A 134 -12.52 -1.28 3.93
CA GLU A 134 -13.32 -2.50 4.03
C GLU A 134 -12.91 -3.32 5.25
N ARG A 135 -13.87 -4.05 5.79
CA ARG A 135 -13.60 -5.09 6.77
C ARG A 135 -12.88 -6.25 6.07
N LEU A 136 -11.61 -6.40 6.38
CA LEU A 136 -10.80 -7.51 5.88
C LEU A 136 -10.42 -8.40 7.05
N PRO A 137 -10.65 -9.71 6.96
CA PRO A 137 -10.08 -10.62 7.94
C PRO A 137 -8.57 -10.45 7.88
N ASN A 138 -7.93 -10.37 9.03
CA ASN A 138 -6.46 -10.40 9.09
C ASN A 138 -6.04 -11.88 8.89
N PRO A 139 -5.65 -12.30 7.69
CA PRO A 139 -5.09 -13.63 7.52
C PRO A 139 -3.73 -13.59 8.21
N ILE A 140 -3.65 -14.20 9.37
CA ILE A 140 -2.36 -14.46 10.00
C ILE A 140 -1.66 -15.51 9.13
N VAL A 141 -0.99 -15.06 8.09
CA VAL A 141 -0.11 -15.91 7.29
C VAL A 141 1.29 -15.75 7.85
N HIS A 142 1.76 -16.77 8.55
CA HIS A 142 3.12 -16.77 9.09
C HIS A 142 4.12 -17.20 8.00
N ILE A 143 4.62 -16.24 7.24
CA ILE A 143 5.72 -16.46 6.31
C ILE A 143 7.02 -16.03 6.97
N THR A 144 7.94 -16.97 7.14
CA THR A 144 9.31 -16.68 7.58
C THR A 144 10.21 -16.58 6.36
N VAL A 145 11.00 -15.52 6.28
CA VAL A 145 11.97 -15.33 5.19
C VAL A 145 13.39 -15.52 5.74
N ASN A 146 14.02 -16.64 5.36
CA ASN A 146 15.35 -17.05 5.81
C ASN A 146 16.37 -17.03 4.67
N GLY A 147 17.64 -17.17 5.00
CA GLY A 147 18.71 -17.36 4.03
C GLY A 147 18.86 -16.21 3.03
N LYS A 148 18.61 -14.96 3.45
CA LYS A 148 18.74 -13.78 2.58
C LYS A 148 20.18 -13.58 2.16
N ALA A 149 20.43 -13.56 0.86
CA ALA A 149 21.73 -13.27 0.28
C ALA A 149 21.59 -12.34 -0.91
N ILE A 150 22.57 -11.46 -1.10
CA ILE A 150 22.70 -10.63 -2.30
C ILE A 150 23.89 -11.18 -3.08
N THR A 151 23.68 -11.55 -4.33
CA THR A 151 24.72 -12.03 -5.26
C THR A 151 24.82 -11.07 -6.43
N GLY A 152 26.00 -11.03 -7.09
CA GLY A 152 26.19 -10.19 -8.28
C GLY A 152 26.11 -8.69 -8.04
N ALA A 153 26.44 -8.20 -6.83
CA ALA A 153 26.26 -6.79 -6.43
C ALA A 153 26.93 -5.79 -7.39
N ASN A 154 28.02 -6.17 -8.06
CA ASN A 154 28.76 -5.30 -8.96
C ASN A 154 28.41 -5.53 -10.45
N SER A 155 27.48 -6.43 -10.77
CA SER A 155 27.10 -6.75 -12.15
C SER A 155 25.58 -6.81 -12.30
N GLU A 156 24.99 -7.96 -11.98
CA GLU A 156 23.54 -8.19 -11.98
C GLU A 156 23.09 -8.55 -10.56
N PRO A 157 22.73 -7.57 -9.74
CA PRO A 157 22.36 -7.83 -8.37
C PRO A 157 21.10 -8.68 -8.28
N ARG A 158 21.17 -9.77 -7.52
CA ARG A 158 20.03 -10.66 -7.24
C ARG A 158 19.88 -10.86 -5.76
N VAL A 159 18.66 -10.78 -5.28
CA VAL A 159 18.29 -11.17 -3.92
C VAL A 159 17.79 -12.60 -3.98
N ILE A 160 18.42 -13.48 -3.19
CA ILE A 160 18.00 -14.86 -3.00
C ILE A 160 17.50 -14.98 -1.56
N ALA A 161 16.34 -15.57 -1.38
CA ALA A 161 15.78 -15.83 -0.07
C ALA A 161 14.92 -17.09 -0.11
N VAL A 162 14.78 -17.74 1.04
CA VAL A 162 13.85 -18.85 1.23
C VAL A 162 12.66 -18.35 2.02
N ALA A 163 11.47 -18.39 1.39
CA ALA A 163 10.21 -18.09 2.06
C ALA A 163 9.57 -19.41 2.51
N GLU A 164 9.32 -19.53 3.80
CA GLU A 164 8.71 -20.71 4.42
C GLU A 164 7.35 -20.31 4.98
N ASN A 165 6.29 -20.99 4.52
CA ASN A 165 4.97 -20.89 5.12
C ASN A 165 4.92 -21.84 6.33
N THR A 166 4.84 -21.28 7.53
CA THR A 166 4.75 -22.04 8.78
C THR A 166 3.30 -22.23 9.24
N ASP A 167 2.33 -21.77 8.46
CA ASP A 167 0.92 -22.01 8.73
C ASP A 167 0.49 -23.42 8.36
N VAL A 168 -0.45 -23.94 9.15
CA VAL A 168 -1.06 -25.27 8.94
C VAL A 168 -2.03 -25.25 7.74
N ARG A 169 -2.39 -24.07 7.24
CA ARG A 169 -3.29 -23.89 6.10
C ARG A 169 -2.50 -23.63 4.83
N ALA A 170 -2.84 -24.37 3.77
CA ALA A 170 -2.34 -24.04 2.44
C ALA A 170 -2.83 -22.64 2.01
N LEU A 171 -1.95 -21.90 1.35
CA LEU A 171 -2.27 -20.62 0.73
C LEU A 171 -3.21 -20.81 -0.46
#